data_d3f6357282cce7ae41dc4cfa5e613523
#
_entry.id   d3f6357282cce7ae41dc4cfa5e613523
#
_cell.length_a   1.000
_cell.length_b   1.000
_cell.length_c   1.000
_cell.angle_alpha   90.00
_cell.angle_beta   90.00
_cell.angle_gamma   90.00
#
_symmetry.space_group_name_H-M   'P 1'
#
loop_
_entity.id
_entity.type
_entity.pdbx_description
1 polymer ?
#
loop_
_entity_poly.entity_id
_entity_poly.type
_entity_poly.pdbx_seq_one_letter_code
_entity_poly.pdbx_strand_id
1 'polypeptide(L)'
;MKVYEIQGEFGLDQLKVAERPIPIPGSGEVRIKMLAASLNARDLGVVNGFYNSNLNAALIPVSDGVGEIVALGEHTSRFKIGDRVSGIFTQSWISGEPTQDNWVSSLGSPLDGLLAEYVVLPEEGLVRVPDLLTDEEAATLPCAAVTAWHAIVEEGKVKAGETVVVQGTGGVSLFALQFAKLHGARVIVTSSSDEKLKRAKELGADFGINYLTTSDWDKAVLEQTGGRGADHIVDLGGSATLNKSIKALRVGGQISLVGGLSGFQVEGFEIIPAILRKARLQAINVGSRDMFETMNRAIEQNGLRPVIDSVFPFERSIEALHYLAKGSTFGKICIKF
;
A
#
# COMPACT_ATOMS: atom_id res chain seq x y z
N MET A 1 19.50 19.66 -6.49
CA MET A 1 18.30 19.27 -5.74
C MET A 1 18.67 18.41 -4.55
N LYS A 2 17.93 18.54 -3.46
CA LYS A 2 18.09 17.65 -2.30
C LYS A 2 17.42 16.32 -2.52
N VAL A 3 18.06 15.25 -2.05
CA VAL A 3 17.53 13.89 -2.04
C VAL A 3 17.91 13.21 -0.73
N TYR A 4 17.16 12.19 -0.33
CA TYR A 4 17.61 11.21 0.65
C TYR A 4 18.06 9.97 -0.08
N GLU A 5 19.24 9.45 0.25
CA GLU A 5 19.77 8.25 -0.40
C GLU A 5 20.49 7.33 0.58
N ILE A 6 20.47 6.05 0.27
CA ILE A 6 21.18 4.99 0.97
C ILE A 6 22.53 4.84 0.28
N GLN A 7 23.63 5.01 1.01
CA GLN A 7 24.99 4.93 0.48
C GLN A 7 25.84 3.93 1.28
N GLY A 8 26.41 2.95 0.58
CA GLY A 8 27.44 2.05 1.10
C GLY A 8 26.92 0.99 2.09
N GLU A 9 26.11 1.34 3.05
CA GLU A 9 25.57 0.44 4.07
C GLU A 9 24.06 0.63 4.22
N PHE A 10 23.36 -0.46 4.57
CA PHE A 10 21.94 -0.42 4.88
C PHE A 10 21.68 -0.03 6.33
N GLY A 11 20.52 0.57 6.58
CA GLY A 11 20.05 0.95 7.90
C GLY A 11 19.43 2.35 7.91
N LEU A 12 18.50 2.60 8.80
CA LEU A 12 17.84 3.90 8.92
C LEU A 12 18.84 5.03 9.21
N ASP A 13 19.88 4.75 9.99
CA ASP A 13 20.93 5.72 10.34
C ASP A 13 21.93 5.96 9.20
N GLN A 14 21.88 5.16 8.14
CA GLN A 14 22.71 5.30 6.94
C GLN A 14 22.03 6.12 5.84
N LEU A 15 20.74 6.40 5.99
CA LEU A 15 20.02 7.30 5.09
C LEU A 15 20.54 8.72 5.25
N LYS A 16 21.03 9.33 4.16
CA LYS A 16 21.67 10.64 4.18
C LYS A 16 21.02 11.59 3.20
N VAL A 17 21.01 12.86 3.57
CA VAL A 17 20.72 13.96 2.64
C VAL A 17 21.92 14.13 1.72
N ALA A 18 21.66 14.14 0.42
CA ALA A 18 22.66 14.40 -0.61
C ALA A 18 22.14 15.46 -1.60
N GLU A 19 23.06 16.05 -2.35
CA GLU A 19 22.73 16.93 -3.47
C GLU A 19 23.01 16.22 -4.79
N ARG A 20 22.00 16.19 -5.65
CA ARG A 20 22.12 15.69 -7.02
C ARG A 20 21.76 16.79 -8.03
N PRO A 21 22.26 16.75 -9.27
CA PRO A 21 21.76 17.58 -10.35
C PRO A 21 20.25 17.42 -10.52
N ILE A 22 19.54 18.48 -10.90
CA ILE A 22 18.14 18.36 -11.30
C ILE A 22 18.07 17.52 -12.58
N PRO A 23 17.34 16.39 -12.62
CA PRO A 23 17.33 15.51 -13.76
C PRO A 23 16.60 16.15 -14.96
N ILE A 24 17.06 15.81 -16.17
CA ILE A 24 16.47 16.30 -17.44
C ILE A 24 15.68 15.16 -18.05
N PRO A 25 14.39 15.37 -18.41
CA PRO A 25 13.57 14.31 -18.99
C PRO A 25 14.05 13.97 -20.40
N GLY A 26 14.18 12.68 -20.69
CA GLY A 26 14.42 12.13 -22.02
C GLY A 26 13.13 11.98 -22.81
N SER A 27 13.22 11.32 -23.98
CA SER A 27 12.06 11.05 -24.83
C SER A 27 11.03 10.16 -24.12
N GLY A 28 9.75 10.59 -24.10
CA GLY A 28 8.67 9.89 -23.40
C GLY A 28 8.68 10.05 -21.89
N GLU A 29 9.55 10.89 -21.33
CA GLU A 29 9.66 11.13 -19.90
C GLU A 29 9.20 12.53 -19.51
N VAL A 30 8.82 12.70 -18.27
CA VAL A 30 8.46 14.01 -17.71
C VAL A 30 9.23 14.24 -16.41
N ARG A 31 9.58 15.50 -16.13
CA ARG A 31 10.13 15.91 -14.85
C ARG A 31 9.02 16.38 -13.93
N ILE A 32 8.99 15.83 -12.75
CA ILE A 32 8.00 16.07 -11.72
C ILE A 32 8.70 16.79 -10.54
N LYS A 33 8.14 17.91 -10.09
CA LYS A 33 8.47 18.52 -8.81
C LYS A 33 7.62 17.85 -7.75
N MET A 34 8.25 17.21 -6.79
CA MET A 34 7.53 16.51 -5.73
C MET A 34 6.82 17.50 -4.79
N LEU A 35 5.61 17.15 -4.38
CA LEU A 35 4.77 17.89 -3.45
C LEU A 35 4.60 17.14 -2.14
N ALA A 36 4.39 15.82 -2.23
CA ALA A 36 4.33 14.93 -1.08
C ALA A 36 4.79 13.52 -1.44
N ALA A 37 5.33 12.81 -0.44
CA ALA A 37 5.61 11.38 -0.50
C ALA A 37 4.86 10.66 0.63
N SER A 38 4.72 9.33 0.55
CA SER A 38 4.06 8.55 1.59
C SER A 38 4.78 7.25 1.86
N LEU A 39 4.95 6.93 3.15
CA LEU A 39 5.75 5.80 3.60
C LEU A 39 4.93 4.50 3.65
N ASN A 40 5.58 3.40 3.35
CA ASN A 40 5.07 2.04 3.41
C ASN A 40 6.02 1.13 4.21
N ALA A 41 5.51 0.05 4.77
CA ALA A 41 6.35 -0.92 5.50
C ALA A 41 7.52 -1.47 4.63
N ARG A 42 7.32 -1.57 3.30
CA ARG A 42 8.39 -1.97 2.38
C ARG A 42 9.58 -1.01 2.36
N ASP A 43 9.34 0.28 2.58
CA ASP A 43 10.42 1.27 2.56
C ASP A 43 11.42 1.03 3.69
N LEU A 44 10.94 0.57 4.86
CA LEU A 44 11.82 0.07 5.92
C LEU A 44 12.62 -1.16 5.46
N GLY A 45 11.97 -2.07 4.72
CA GLY A 45 12.65 -3.23 4.13
C GLY A 45 13.72 -2.83 3.13
N VAL A 46 13.46 -1.82 2.29
CA VAL A 46 14.45 -1.28 1.34
C VAL A 46 15.63 -0.66 2.08
N VAL A 47 15.36 0.24 3.03
CA VAL A 47 16.41 0.92 3.80
C VAL A 47 17.26 -0.07 4.62
N ASN A 48 16.67 -1.16 5.07
CA ASN A 48 17.38 -2.21 5.83
C ASN A 48 17.95 -3.34 4.94
N GLY A 49 17.90 -3.22 3.61
CA GLY A 49 18.54 -4.17 2.69
C GLY A 49 17.78 -5.47 2.46
N PHE A 50 16.51 -5.58 2.86
CA PHE A 50 15.71 -6.79 2.70
C PHE A 50 15.42 -7.12 1.22
N TYR A 51 15.17 -6.11 0.38
CA TYR A 51 14.84 -6.29 -1.04
C TYR A 51 16.06 -6.31 -1.96
N ASN A 52 17.19 -5.75 -1.54
CA ASN A 52 18.43 -5.74 -2.29
C ASN A 52 19.59 -5.77 -1.32
N SER A 53 20.37 -6.85 -1.35
CA SER A 53 21.55 -7.01 -0.48
C SER A 53 22.82 -6.34 -1.05
N ASN A 54 22.79 -5.83 -2.29
CA ASN A 54 23.94 -5.25 -2.97
C ASN A 54 23.65 -3.80 -3.39
N LEU A 55 24.19 -2.83 -2.68
CA LEU A 55 24.20 -1.43 -3.10
C LEU A 55 25.45 -1.18 -3.96
N ASN A 56 25.29 -1.35 -5.28
CA ASN A 56 26.36 -0.96 -6.23
C ASN A 56 26.38 0.55 -6.51
N ALA A 57 25.30 1.25 -6.19
CA ALA A 57 25.13 2.70 -6.32
C ALA A 57 24.21 3.24 -5.21
N ALA A 58 24.29 4.53 -4.97
CA ALA A 58 23.36 5.19 -4.06
C ALA A 58 21.91 5.10 -4.57
N LEU A 59 20.98 4.69 -3.71
CA LEU A 59 19.56 4.49 -4.02
C LEU A 59 18.69 5.48 -3.26
N ILE A 60 17.79 6.16 -3.97
CA ILE A 60 16.73 6.97 -3.37
C ILE A 60 15.57 6.04 -2.98
N PRO A 61 15.20 5.94 -1.69
CA PRO A 61 14.09 5.10 -1.26
C PRO A 61 12.72 5.77 -1.49
N VAL A 62 11.65 5.11 -1.04
CA VAL A 62 10.23 5.53 -1.06
C VAL A 62 9.60 5.43 -2.45
N SER A 63 8.58 4.57 -2.53
CA SER A 63 7.89 4.29 -3.80
C SER A 63 6.72 5.22 -4.10
N ASP A 64 6.16 5.87 -3.08
CA ASP A 64 4.89 6.57 -3.18
C ASP A 64 5.06 8.09 -3.09
N GLY A 65 4.44 8.81 -4.02
CA GLY A 65 4.44 10.25 -4.00
C GLY A 65 3.55 10.86 -5.06
N VAL A 66 3.32 12.15 -4.91
CA VAL A 66 2.61 13.01 -5.85
C VAL A 66 3.45 14.25 -6.14
N GLY A 67 3.37 14.74 -7.34
CA GLY A 67 4.02 15.97 -7.72
C GLY A 67 3.37 16.64 -8.94
N GLU A 68 3.91 17.78 -9.30
CA GLU A 68 3.48 18.56 -10.46
C GLU A 68 4.49 18.43 -11.60
N ILE A 69 4.01 18.20 -12.82
CA ILE A 69 4.86 18.16 -14.00
C ILE A 69 5.39 19.56 -14.29
N VAL A 70 6.71 19.70 -14.33
CA VAL A 70 7.41 20.98 -14.57
C VAL A 70 8.25 21.02 -15.85
N ALA A 71 8.48 19.88 -16.49
CA ALA A 71 9.09 19.79 -17.81
C ALA A 71 8.66 18.53 -18.54
N LEU A 72 8.61 18.60 -19.86
CA LEU A 72 8.27 17.49 -20.75
C LEU A 72 9.48 17.16 -21.62
N GLY A 73 9.76 15.87 -21.78
CA GLY A 73 10.69 15.38 -22.79
C GLY A 73 10.02 15.32 -24.19
N GLU A 74 10.81 14.99 -25.19
CA GLU A 74 10.28 14.78 -26.55
C GLU A 74 9.28 13.61 -26.56
N HIS A 75 8.32 13.66 -27.47
CA HIS A 75 7.30 12.62 -27.70
C HIS A 75 6.37 12.34 -26.51
N THR A 76 6.27 13.24 -25.53
CA THR A 76 5.27 13.18 -24.47
C THR A 76 3.94 13.74 -24.95
N SER A 77 2.83 13.06 -24.63
CA SER A 77 1.48 13.40 -25.12
C SER A 77 0.36 13.21 -24.09
N ARG A 78 0.58 12.40 -23.05
CA ARG A 78 -0.44 12.08 -22.05
C ARG A 78 -0.70 13.22 -21.06
N PHE A 79 0.28 14.07 -20.85
CA PHE A 79 0.27 15.10 -19.81
C PHE A 79 0.74 16.46 -20.34
N LYS A 80 0.49 17.50 -19.56
CA LYS A 80 0.98 18.86 -19.76
C LYS A 80 1.64 19.39 -18.49
N ILE A 81 2.44 20.45 -18.63
CA ILE A 81 3.01 21.20 -17.49
C ILE A 81 1.86 21.70 -16.61
N GLY A 82 2.03 21.53 -15.28
CA GLY A 82 1.03 21.84 -14.25
C GLY A 82 0.10 20.69 -13.90
N ASP A 83 0.12 19.56 -14.63
CA ASP A 83 -0.67 18.38 -14.24
C ASP A 83 -0.14 17.78 -12.93
N ARG A 84 -1.05 17.46 -12.00
CA ARG A 84 -0.75 16.72 -10.77
C ARG A 84 -0.79 15.24 -11.05
N VAL A 85 0.32 14.55 -10.78
CA VAL A 85 0.50 13.14 -11.12
C VAL A 85 1.15 12.36 -10.00
N SER A 86 0.91 11.05 -10.00
CA SER A 86 1.58 10.08 -9.16
C SER A 86 2.19 8.98 -10.02
N GLY A 87 3.40 8.52 -9.67
CA GLY A 87 3.98 7.34 -10.28
C GLY A 87 3.24 6.07 -9.85
N ILE A 88 2.99 5.15 -10.78
CA ILE A 88 2.57 3.80 -10.40
C ILE A 88 3.77 3.08 -9.76
N PHE A 89 3.49 2.19 -8.82
CA PHE A 89 4.55 1.51 -8.06
C PHE A 89 5.53 0.75 -8.96
N THR A 90 5.03 -0.04 -9.90
CA THR A 90 5.80 -0.80 -10.89
C THR A 90 5.63 -0.14 -12.24
N GLN A 91 6.61 0.63 -12.68
CA GLN A 91 6.52 1.59 -13.77
C GLN A 91 6.14 1.00 -15.14
N SER A 92 6.40 -0.28 -15.35
CA SER A 92 6.09 -1.00 -16.60
C SER A 92 4.81 -1.85 -16.53
N TRP A 93 4.12 -1.92 -15.38
CA TRP A 93 2.88 -2.69 -15.27
C TRP A 93 1.66 -1.85 -15.62
N ILE A 94 1.37 -1.78 -16.89
CA ILE A 94 0.30 -0.91 -17.41
C ILE A 94 -1.08 -1.56 -17.25
N SER A 95 -1.24 -2.84 -17.61
CA SER A 95 -2.52 -3.56 -17.59
C SER A 95 -2.32 -5.07 -17.56
N GLY A 96 -3.40 -5.81 -17.31
CA GLY A 96 -3.40 -7.28 -17.30
C GLY A 96 -2.58 -7.88 -16.17
N GLU A 97 -2.24 -9.18 -16.32
CA GLU A 97 -1.43 -9.90 -15.36
C GLU A 97 0.03 -9.41 -15.39
N PRO A 98 0.71 -9.31 -14.22
CA PRO A 98 2.10 -8.90 -14.18
C PRO A 98 3.01 -10.00 -14.74
N THR A 99 4.11 -9.58 -15.35
CA THR A 99 5.21 -10.47 -15.74
C THR A 99 6.37 -10.32 -14.76
N GLN A 100 7.29 -11.28 -14.76
CA GLN A 100 8.48 -11.19 -13.93
C GLN A 100 9.33 -9.93 -14.25
N ASP A 101 9.36 -9.52 -15.51
CA ASP A 101 10.09 -8.34 -15.97
C ASP A 101 9.51 -7.02 -15.44
N ASN A 102 8.23 -7.00 -15.03
CA ASN A 102 7.67 -5.81 -14.44
C ASN A 102 8.35 -5.43 -13.12
N TRP A 103 8.76 -6.41 -12.29
CA TRP A 103 9.29 -6.15 -10.95
C TRP A 103 10.61 -5.38 -10.94
N VAL A 104 11.40 -5.43 -12.02
CA VAL A 104 12.64 -4.65 -12.14
C VAL A 104 12.38 -3.15 -12.35
N SER A 105 11.14 -2.74 -12.56
CA SER A 105 10.73 -1.35 -12.72
C SER A 105 10.03 -0.76 -11.49
N SER A 106 10.22 -1.36 -10.30
CA SER A 106 9.59 -0.87 -9.07
C SER A 106 10.34 0.32 -8.48
N LEU A 107 9.60 1.37 -8.15
CA LEU A 107 10.13 2.59 -7.52
C LEU A 107 10.63 2.32 -6.08
N GLY A 108 11.69 3.02 -5.69
CA GLY A 108 12.32 2.90 -4.38
C GLY A 108 13.21 1.67 -4.22
N SER A 109 13.13 0.69 -5.07
CA SER A 109 14.04 -0.45 -5.30
C SER A 109 13.40 -1.40 -6.32
N PRO A 110 14.07 -1.76 -7.45
CA PRO A 110 15.47 -1.42 -7.78
C PRO A 110 15.67 -0.03 -8.39
N LEU A 111 14.61 0.64 -8.85
CA LEU A 111 14.73 2.01 -9.37
C LEU A 111 14.82 3.02 -8.23
N ASP A 112 15.43 4.18 -8.50
CA ASP A 112 15.34 5.34 -7.61
C ASP A 112 13.87 5.63 -7.27
N GLY A 113 13.63 5.98 -6.02
CA GLY A 113 12.32 6.33 -5.50
C GLY A 113 12.05 7.83 -5.52
N LEU A 114 11.10 8.23 -4.70
CA LEU A 114 10.48 9.55 -4.75
C LEU A 114 10.88 10.47 -3.56
N LEU A 115 11.85 10.07 -2.74
CA LEU A 115 12.33 10.91 -1.63
C LEU A 115 13.38 11.92 -2.12
N ALA A 116 12.98 12.74 -3.11
CA ALA A 116 13.78 13.73 -3.83
C ALA A 116 12.91 14.93 -4.23
N GLU A 117 13.47 16.13 -4.32
CA GLU A 117 12.73 17.34 -4.72
C GLU A 117 12.20 17.26 -6.17
N TYR A 118 12.93 16.58 -7.05
CA TYR A 118 12.55 16.36 -8.44
C TYR A 118 12.85 14.92 -8.85
N VAL A 119 11.98 14.37 -9.68
CA VAL A 119 12.17 13.05 -10.29
C VAL A 119 11.84 13.12 -11.79
N VAL A 120 12.40 12.19 -12.56
CA VAL A 120 12.03 11.98 -13.96
C VAL A 120 11.47 10.58 -14.07
N LEU A 121 10.27 10.47 -14.64
CA LEU A 121 9.57 9.20 -14.85
C LEU A 121 9.00 9.12 -16.27
N PRO A 122 8.88 7.90 -16.85
CA PRO A 122 8.15 7.68 -18.08
C PRO A 122 6.69 8.13 -17.96
N GLU A 123 6.14 8.84 -18.93
CA GLU A 123 4.74 9.27 -18.89
C GLU A 123 3.76 8.09 -18.79
N GLU A 124 4.13 6.91 -19.34
CA GLU A 124 3.33 5.70 -19.26
C GLU A 124 3.23 5.14 -17.82
N GLY A 125 4.23 5.41 -16.97
CA GLY A 125 4.26 5.02 -15.56
C GLY A 125 3.52 6.01 -14.63
N LEU A 126 2.73 6.94 -15.16
CA LEU A 126 2.05 7.98 -14.39
C LEU A 126 0.53 7.91 -14.51
N VAL A 127 -0.14 8.38 -13.46
CA VAL A 127 -1.59 8.59 -13.41
C VAL A 127 -1.90 10.01 -12.90
N ARG A 128 -3.00 10.60 -13.39
CA ARG A 128 -3.58 11.82 -12.78
C ARG A 128 -4.18 11.45 -11.44
N VAL A 129 -3.96 12.29 -10.46
CA VAL A 129 -4.57 12.10 -9.13
C VAL A 129 -5.90 12.85 -9.05
N PRO A 130 -6.89 12.36 -8.26
CA PRO A 130 -8.16 13.04 -8.08
C PRO A 130 -7.99 14.46 -7.53
N ASP A 131 -8.67 15.44 -8.15
CA ASP A 131 -8.57 16.86 -7.77
C ASP A 131 -9.07 17.13 -6.35
N LEU A 132 -10.01 16.32 -5.86
CA LEU A 132 -10.55 16.45 -4.51
C LEU A 132 -9.52 16.15 -3.40
N LEU A 133 -8.43 15.42 -3.70
CA LEU A 133 -7.44 15.02 -2.71
C LEU A 133 -6.37 16.10 -2.52
N THR A 134 -5.93 16.27 -1.27
CA THR A 134 -4.71 17.01 -0.97
C THR A 134 -3.48 16.28 -1.50
N ASP A 135 -2.32 16.92 -1.52
CA ASP A 135 -1.09 16.28 -2.00
C ASP A 135 -0.70 15.11 -1.09
N GLU A 136 -0.82 15.28 0.22
CA GLU A 136 -0.54 14.23 1.18
C GLU A 136 -1.50 13.03 1.02
N GLU A 137 -2.79 13.28 0.79
CA GLU A 137 -3.78 12.22 0.53
C GLU A 137 -3.47 11.49 -0.79
N ALA A 138 -3.20 12.22 -1.86
CA ALA A 138 -2.87 11.64 -3.17
C ALA A 138 -1.57 10.82 -3.14
N ALA A 139 -0.57 11.24 -2.37
CA ALA A 139 0.69 10.50 -2.20
C ALA A 139 0.48 9.11 -1.57
N THR A 140 -0.63 8.84 -0.88
CA THR A 140 -0.88 7.55 -0.22
C THR A 140 -1.39 6.46 -1.14
N LEU A 141 -1.73 6.79 -2.38
CA LEU A 141 -2.47 5.91 -3.29
C LEU A 141 -1.63 4.79 -3.94
N PRO A 142 -0.39 5.03 -4.44
CA PRO A 142 0.31 4.12 -5.36
C PRO A 142 0.50 2.70 -4.84
N CYS A 143 0.90 2.54 -3.59
CA CYS A 143 1.11 1.23 -2.99
C CYS A 143 -0.13 0.79 -2.18
N ALA A 144 -0.46 1.50 -1.10
CA ALA A 144 -1.44 1.01 -0.14
C ALA A 144 -2.87 0.96 -0.70
N ALA A 145 -3.32 2.01 -1.39
CA ALA A 145 -4.68 2.05 -1.93
C ALA A 145 -4.83 1.10 -3.11
N VAL A 146 -3.88 1.10 -4.05
CA VAL A 146 -3.93 0.19 -5.20
C VAL A 146 -3.86 -1.28 -4.76
N THR A 147 -3.04 -1.62 -3.76
CA THR A 147 -3.02 -2.97 -3.17
C THR A 147 -4.37 -3.36 -2.59
N ALA A 148 -4.99 -2.46 -1.83
CA ALA A 148 -6.32 -2.71 -1.25
C ALA A 148 -7.41 -2.83 -2.33
N TRP A 149 -7.35 -2.00 -3.39
CA TRP A 149 -8.24 -2.10 -4.55
C TRP A 149 -8.09 -3.44 -5.24
N HIS A 150 -6.86 -3.86 -5.54
CA HIS A 150 -6.54 -5.14 -6.14
C HIS A 150 -7.10 -6.30 -5.30
N ALA A 151 -6.88 -6.28 -3.97
CA ALA A 151 -7.36 -7.31 -3.06
C ALA A 151 -8.90 -7.37 -2.95
N ILE A 152 -9.59 -6.24 -2.90
CA ILE A 152 -11.03 -6.16 -2.64
C ILE A 152 -11.83 -6.23 -3.94
N VAL A 153 -11.41 -5.49 -4.97
CA VAL A 153 -12.21 -5.28 -6.17
C VAL A 153 -11.82 -6.23 -7.30
N GLU A 154 -10.53 -6.24 -7.66
CA GLU A 154 -10.09 -6.99 -8.84
C GLU A 154 -10.05 -8.50 -8.58
N GLU A 155 -9.37 -8.95 -7.54
CA GLU A 155 -9.25 -10.37 -7.19
C GLU A 155 -10.36 -10.81 -6.23
N GLY A 156 -10.71 -9.98 -5.26
CA GLY A 156 -11.74 -10.27 -4.26
C GLY A 156 -13.12 -10.28 -4.86
N LYS A 157 -13.40 -9.41 -5.82
CA LYS A 157 -14.72 -9.25 -6.45
C LYS A 157 -15.83 -9.13 -5.40
N VAL A 158 -15.52 -8.40 -4.32
CA VAL A 158 -16.39 -8.25 -3.15
C VAL A 158 -17.72 -7.62 -3.56
N LYS A 159 -18.81 -8.17 -3.01
CA LYS A 159 -20.18 -7.79 -3.33
C LYS A 159 -20.96 -7.40 -2.08
N ALA A 160 -22.00 -6.63 -2.28
CA ALA A 160 -22.95 -6.28 -1.22
C ALA A 160 -23.50 -7.55 -0.51
N GLY A 161 -23.50 -7.52 0.82
CA GLY A 161 -23.94 -8.63 1.67
C GLY A 161 -22.84 -9.64 2.03
N GLU A 162 -21.66 -9.54 1.46
CA GLU A 162 -20.50 -10.35 1.87
C GLU A 162 -19.85 -9.79 3.14
N THR A 163 -19.10 -10.65 3.85
CA THR A 163 -18.32 -10.27 5.03
C THR A 163 -16.83 -10.28 4.70
N VAL A 164 -16.17 -9.15 4.91
CA VAL A 164 -14.73 -8.97 4.75
C VAL A 164 -14.07 -8.83 6.12
N VAL A 165 -13.00 -9.57 6.36
CA VAL A 165 -12.11 -9.36 7.52
C VAL A 165 -10.88 -8.62 7.06
N VAL A 166 -10.54 -7.56 7.75
CA VAL A 166 -9.34 -6.76 7.50
C VAL A 166 -8.43 -6.80 8.72
N GLN A 167 -7.19 -7.24 8.55
CA GLN A 167 -6.23 -7.31 9.64
C GLN A 167 -5.47 -6.00 9.80
N GLY A 168 -5.46 -5.50 11.05
CA GLY A 168 -4.75 -4.26 11.40
C GLY A 168 -5.47 -2.98 10.97
N THR A 169 -4.80 -1.86 11.21
CA THR A 169 -5.28 -0.50 10.96
C THR A 169 -4.22 0.38 10.28
N GLY A 170 -3.34 -0.24 9.52
CA GLY A 170 -2.37 0.44 8.65
C GLY A 170 -2.99 0.92 7.34
N GLY A 171 -2.17 1.44 6.45
CA GLY A 171 -2.62 2.03 5.19
C GLY A 171 -3.48 1.09 4.34
N VAL A 172 -2.95 -0.10 3.98
CA VAL A 172 -3.70 -1.09 3.18
C VAL A 172 -5.00 -1.49 3.89
N SER A 173 -4.95 -1.69 5.21
CA SER A 173 -6.11 -2.12 6.01
C SER A 173 -7.25 -1.10 5.94
N LEU A 174 -6.96 0.18 6.12
CA LEU A 174 -7.99 1.21 6.12
C LEU A 174 -8.54 1.47 4.71
N PHE A 175 -7.72 1.38 3.66
CA PHE A 175 -8.22 1.41 2.29
C PHE A 175 -9.09 0.19 1.98
N ALA A 176 -8.68 -1.01 2.42
CA ALA A 176 -9.50 -2.22 2.24
C ALA A 176 -10.85 -2.13 2.96
N LEU A 177 -10.88 -1.57 4.20
CA LEU A 177 -12.11 -1.24 4.90
C LEU A 177 -12.98 -0.31 4.05
N GLN A 178 -12.43 0.82 3.61
CA GLN A 178 -13.18 1.82 2.84
C GLN A 178 -13.71 1.26 1.52
N PHE A 179 -12.90 0.53 0.75
CA PHE A 179 -13.34 -0.08 -0.51
C PHE A 179 -14.36 -1.20 -0.28
N ALA A 180 -14.21 -2.04 0.74
CA ALA A 180 -15.21 -3.05 1.08
C ALA A 180 -16.56 -2.42 1.45
N LYS A 181 -16.55 -1.33 2.23
CA LYS A 181 -17.77 -0.57 2.55
C LYS A 181 -18.39 0.07 1.32
N LEU A 182 -17.58 0.61 0.42
CA LEU A 182 -18.05 1.17 -0.85
C LEU A 182 -18.80 0.11 -1.70
N HIS A 183 -18.40 -1.15 -1.61
CA HIS A 183 -19.04 -2.28 -2.31
C HIS A 183 -20.19 -2.93 -1.49
N GLY A 184 -20.61 -2.32 -0.37
CA GLY A 184 -21.73 -2.78 0.43
C GLY A 184 -21.45 -4.02 1.29
N ALA A 185 -20.19 -4.33 1.56
CA ALA A 185 -19.80 -5.43 2.43
C ALA A 185 -19.93 -5.07 3.91
N ARG A 186 -20.12 -6.10 4.74
CA ARG A 186 -19.91 -6.04 6.18
C ARG A 186 -18.42 -6.20 6.46
N VAL A 187 -17.84 -5.31 7.27
CA VAL A 187 -16.39 -5.33 7.54
C VAL A 187 -16.11 -5.56 9.01
N ILE A 188 -15.27 -6.57 9.29
CA ILE A 188 -14.70 -6.88 10.59
C ILE A 188 -13.23 -6.48 10.57
N VAL A 189 -12.80 -5.63 11.51
CA VAL A 189 -11.40 -5.20 11.63
C VAL A 189 -10.76 -5.85 12.85
N THR A 190 -9.55 -6.38 12.72
CA THR A 190 -8.76 -6.83 13.86
C THR A 190 -7.66 -5.83 14.19
N SER A 191 -7.37 -5.60 15.46
CA SER A 191 -6.29 -4.71 15.92
C SER A 191 -5.79 -5.14 17.29
N SER A 192 -4.62 -4.63 17.73
CA SER A 192 -4.12 -4.73 19.10
C SER A 192 -4.61 -3.62 20.03
N SER A 193 -5.38 -2.64 19.51
CA SER A 193 -5.77 -1.43 20.24
C SER A 193 -7.27 -1.18 20.11
N ASP A 194 -7.94 -1.08 21.25
CA ASP A 194 -9.37 -0.75 21.30
C ASP A 194 -9.66 0.68 20.79
N GLU A 195 -8.72 1.61 21.02
CA GLU A 195 -8.81 2.97 20.50
C GLU A 195 -8.81 2.97 18.96
N LYS A 196 -7.89 2.22 18.34
CA LYS A 196 -7.85 2.07 16.87
C LYS A 196 -9.10 1.38 16.33
N LEU A 197 -9.64 0.40 17.06
CA LEU A 197 -10.91 -0.25 16.68
C LEU A 197 -12.09 0.71 16.75
N LYS A 198 -12.12 1.60 17.74
CA LYS A 198 -13.13 2.66 17.82
C LYS A 198 -13.05 3.58 16.59
N ARG A 199 -11.87 4.06 16.24
CA ARG A 199 -11.65 4.88 15.03
C ARG A 199 -12.01 4.13 13.74
N ALA A 200 -11.71 2.83 13.66
CA ALA A 200 -12.11 2.01 12.51
C ALA A 200 -13.63 1.89 12.38
N LYS A 201 -14.38 1.84 13.49
CA LYS A 201 -15.85 1.90 13.50
C LYS A 201 -16.38 3.23 12.99
N GLU A 202 -15.75 4.34 13.35
CA GLU A 202 -16.08 5.67 12.83
C GLU A 202 -15.89 5.77 11.31
N LEU A 203 -14.96 4.99 10.75
CA LEU A 203 -14.74 4.83 9.31
C LEU A 203 -15.66 3.81 8.64
N GLY A 204 -16.61 3.21 9.39
CA GLY A 204 -17.61 2.30 8.87
C GLY A 204 -17.37 0.81 9.12
N ALA A 205 -16.38 0.41 9.92
CA ALA A 205 -16.24 -0.99 10.33
C ALA A 205 -17.45 -1.41 11.16
N ASP A 206 -18.07 -2.54 10.79
CA ASP A 206 -19.26 -3.05 11.48
C ASP A 206 -18.89 -3.72 12.81
N PHE A 207 -17.70 -4.32 12.88
CA PHE A 207 -17.22 -4.98 14.08
C PHE A 207 -15.69 -4.86 14.24
N GLY A 208 -15.24 -4.77 15.49
CA GLY A 208 -13.82 -4.73 15.82
C GLY A 208 -13.45 -5.87 16.78
N ILE A 209 -12.34 -6.55 16.54
CA ILE A 209 -11.81 -7.62 17.39
C ILE A 209 -10.40 -7.22 17.83
N ASN A 210 -10.22 -7.09 19.16
CA ASN A 210 -8.89 -6.92 19.72
C ASN A 210 -8.23 -8.29 19.93
N TYR A 211 -7.24 -8.60 19.09
CA TYR A 211 -6.59 -9.91 19.09
C TYR A 211 -5.65 -10.14 20.29
N LEU A 212 -5.32 -9.11 21.07
CA LEU A 212 -4.58 -9.27 22.32
C LEU A 212 -5.48 -9.78 23.45
N THR A 213 -6.74 -9.33 23.50
CA THR A 213 -7.73 -9.77 24.49
C THR A 213 -8.55 -10.96 24.00
N THR A 214 -8.69 -11.11 22.69
CA THR A 214 -9.41 -12.20 22.02
C THR A 214 -8.45 -12.95 21.10
N SER A 215 -7.56 -13.75 21.70
CA SER A 215 -6.54 -14.48 20.93
C SER A 215 -7.14 -15.40 19.84
N ASP A 216 -8.31 -16.02 20.11
CA ASP A 216 -9.07 -16.84 19.17
C ASP A 216 -9.96 -15.97 18.27
N TRP A 217 -9.39 -14.95 17.65
CA TRP A 217 -10.11 -14.01 16.82
C TRP A 217 -10.83 -14.68 15.62
N ASP A 218 -10.34 -15.82 15.14
CA ASP A 218 -10.97 -16.64 14.12
C ASP A 218 -12.33 -17.19 14.59
N LYS A 219 -12.44 -17.63 15.83
CA LYS A 219 -13.72 -18.06 16.45
C LYS A 219 -14.66 -16.86 16.60
N ALA A 220 -14.15 -15.71 17.01
CA ALA A 220 -14.96 -14.49 17.10
C ALA A 220 -15.53 -14.07 15.72
N VAL A 221 -14.76 -14.23 14.64
CA VAL A 221 -15.27 -14.03 13.27
C VAL A 221 -16.39 -15.01 12.95
N LEU A 222 -16.25 -16.29 13.31
CA LEU A 222 -17.31 -17.28 13.12
C LEU A 222 -18.60 -16.92 13.90
N GLU A 223 -18.47 -16.49 15.15
CA GLU A 223 -19.60 -16.03 15.96
C GLU A 223 -20.29 -14.83 15.31
N GLN A 224 -19.54 -13.84 14.87
CA GLN A 224 -20.08 -12.66 14.20
C GLN A 224 -20.77 -12.96 12.86
N THR A 225 -20.45 -14.10 12.26
CA THR A 225 -21.02 -14.55 10.98
C THR A 225 -22.03 -15.70 11.15
N GLY A 226 -22.51 -15.97 12.37
CA GLY A 226 -23.43 -17.06 12.64
C GLY A 226 -22.89 -18.45 12.31
N GLY A 227 -21.59 -18.67 12.42
CA GLY A 227 -20.88 -19.90 12.10
C GLY A 227 -20.50 -20.07 10.63
N ARG A 228 -20.96 -19.17 9.74
CA ARG A 228 -20.69 -19.24 8.29
C ARG A 228 -19.22 -18.99 7.96
N GLY A 229 -18.60 -18.02 8.58
CA GLY A 229 -17.26 -17.51 8.27
C GLY A 229 -17.26 -16.36 7.26
N ALA A 230 -16.09 -15.71 7.12
CA ALA A 230 -15.88 -14.57 6.22
C ALA A 230 -15.81 -15.01 4.75
N ASP A 231 -16.34 -14.18 3.87
CA ASP A 231 -16.22 -14.36 2.42
C ASP A 231 -14.81 -14.05 1.95
N HIS A 232 -14.21 -13.03 2.55
CA HIS A 232 -12.91 -12.51 2.16
C HIS A 232 -12.10 -12.08 3.38
N ILE A 233 -10.80 -12.35 3.37
CA ILE A 233 -9.87 -11.91 4.41
C ILE A 233 -8.67 -11.25 3.74
N VAL A 234 -8.37 -10.01 4.14
CA VAL A 234 -7.15 -9.31 3.75
C VAL A 234 -6.10 -9.58 4.83
N ASP A 235 -5.18 -10.50 4.55
CA ASP A 235 -4.16 -10.96 5.49
C ASP A 235 -2.85 -10.18 5.28
N LEU A 236 -2.49 -9.39 6.29
CA LEU A 236 -1.24 -8.63 6.35
C LEU A 236 -0.26 -9.22 7.36
N GLY A 237 -0.74 -10.10 8.24
CA GLY A 237 0.09 -10.68 9.29
C GLY A 237 1.06 -11.73 8.78
N GLY A 238 0.61 -12.62 7.90
CA GLY A 238 1.45 -13.70 7.36
C GLY A 238 1.57 -14.87 8.35
N SER A 239 2.78 -15.15 8.87
CA SER A 239 3.07 -16.38 9.61
C SER A 239 2.16 -16.62 10.83
N ALA A 240 1.89 -15.61 11.64
CA ALA A 240 1.07 -15.76 12.86
C ALA A 240 -0.45 -15.73 12.59
N THR A 241 -0.89 -15.37 11.40
CA THR A 241 -2.31 -15.16 11.11
C THR A 241 -2.91 -16.17 10.15
N LEU A 242 -2.14 -16.73 9.21
CA LEU A 242 -2.67 -17.51 8.09
C LEU A 242 -3.51 -18.71 8.51
N ASN A 243 -3.08 -19.51 9.49
CA ASN A 243 -3.87 -20.65 9.96
C ASN A 243 -5.22 -20.21 10.56
N LYS A 244 -5.25 -19.10 11.29
CA LYS A 244 -6.50 -18.54 11.84
C LYS A 244 -7.35 -17.93 10.73
N SER A 245 -6.76 -17.25 9.76
CA SER A 245 -7.46 -16.75 8.58
C SER A 245 -8.17 -17.86 7.84
N ILE A 246 -7.52 -19.00 7.62
CA ILE A 246 -8.15 -20.18 7.00
C ILE A 246 -9.35 -20.68 7.82
N LYS A 247 -9.21 -20.77 9.16
CA LYS A 247 -10.29 -21.24 10.04
C LYS A 247 -11.48 -20.28 10.07
N ALA A 248 -11.23 -18.98 9.92
CA ALA A 248 -12.25 -17.93 9.90
C ALA A 248 -13.02 -17.83 8.58
N LEU A 249 -12.51 -18.43 7.48
CA LEU A 249 -13.20 -18.41 6.18
C LEU A 249 -14.49 -19.20 6.16
N ARG A 250 -15.44 -18.76 5.34
CA ARG A 250 -16.51 -19.66 4.86
C ARG A 250 -15.94 -20.71 3.87
N VAL A 251 -16.72 -21.75 3.60
CA VAL A 251 -16.36 -22.66 2.53
C VAL A 251 -16.35 -21.94 1.18
N GLY A 252 -15.23 -22.05 0.45
CA GLY A 252 -14.99 -21.36 -0.82
C GLY A 252 -14.64 -19.87 -0.67
N GLY A 253 -14.33 -19.41 0.53
CA GLY A 253 -13.84 -18.04 0.76
C GLY A 253 -12.42 -17.82 0.24
N GLN A 254 -11.98 -16.56 0.23
CA GLN A 254 -10.67 -16.15 -0.28
C GLN A 254 -9.88 -15.40 0.77
N ILE A 255 -8.58 -15.67 0.82
CA ILE A 255 -7.59 -14.88 1.56
C ILE A 255 -6.72 -14.14 0.54
N SER A 256 -6.69 -12.82 0.61
CA SER A 256 -5.70 -12.01 -0.06
C SER A 256 -4.46 -11.92 0.80
N LEU A 257 -3.37 -12.58 0.38
CA LEU A 257 -2.06 -12.52 1.04
C LEU A 257 -1.34 -11.27 0.59
N VAL A 258 -1.27 -10.28 1.48
CA VAL A 258 -0.71 -8.95 1.16
C VAL A 258 0.63 -8.73 1.83
N GLY A 259 0.83 -9.24 3.04
CA GLY A 259 2.02 -8.97 3.81
C GLY A 259 2.44 -10.10 4.73
N GLY A 260 3.58 -9.90 5.37
CA GLY A 260 4.16 -10.82 6.35
C GLY A 260 4.68 -10.06 7.57
N LEU A 261 3.85 -9.17 8.17
CA LEU A 261 4.25 -8.33 9.30
C LEU A 261 4.69 -9.13 10.54
N SER A 262 4.20 -10.38 10.68
CA SER A 262 4.62 -11.31 11.74
C SER A 262 5.63 -12.37 11.27
N GLY A 263 6.05 -12.32 10.02
CA GLY A 263 6.99 -13.25 9.40
C GLY A 263 6.48 -13.83 8.08
N PHE A 264 7.41 -14.40 7.31
CA PHE A 264 7.14 -14.93 5.95
C PHE A 264 7.11 -16.45 5.90
N GLN A 265 7.44 -17.15 7.00
CA GLN A 265 7.41 -18.61 7.07
C GLN A 265 6.33 -19.06 8.04
N VAL A 266 5.41 -19.88 7.56
CA VAL A 266 4.31 -20.43 8.38
C VAL A 266 4.74 -21.80 8.91
N GLU A 267 5.16 -21.83 10.16
CA GLU A 267 5.42 -23.09 10.84
C GLU A 267 4.09 -23.79 11.18
N GLY A 268 4.03 -25.11 11.00
CA GLY A 268 2.81 -25.89 11.31
C GLY A 268 1.61 -25.50 10.47
N PHE A 269 1.78 -25.29 9.16
CA PHE A 269 0.65 -25.00 8.25
C PHE A 269 -0.39 -26.13 8.29
N GLU A 270 -1.63 -25.78 8.63
CA GLU A 270 -2.73 -26.73 8.79
C GLU A 270 -3.47 -26.97 7.45
N ILE A 271 -3.09 -28.01 6.71
CA ILE A 271 -3.66 -28.32 5.39
C ILE A 271 -5.14 -28.72 5.49
N ILE A 272 -5.53 -29.49 6.51
CA ILE A 272 -6.90 -30.03 6.62
C ILE A 272 -7.96 -28.91 6.69
N PRO A 273 -7.82 -27.87 7.54
CA PRO A 273 -8.74 -26.73 7.49
C PRO A 273 -8.82 -26.05 6.13
N ALA A 274 -7.68 -25.90 5.42
CA ALA A 274 -7.65 -25.30 4.09
C ALA A 274 -8.45 -26.11 3.07
N ILE A 275 -8.32 -27.46 3.11
CA ILE A 275 -9.08 -28.39 2.25
C ILE A 275 -10.58 -28.31 2.58
N LEU A 276 -10.95 -28.43 3.87
CA LEU A 276 -12.34 -28.42 4.29
C LEU A 276 -13.06 -27.10 3.98
N ARG A 277 -12.33 -25.98 4.08
CA ARG A 277 -12.84 -24.64 3.71
C ARG A 277 -12.79 -24.40 2.20
N LYS A 278 -12.17 -25.28 1.39
CA LYS A 278 -11.89 -24.98 -0.04
C LYS A 278 -11.29 -23.58 -0.17
N ALA A 279 -10.34 -23.27 0.70
CA ALA A 279 -9.76 -21.92 0.81
C ALA A 279 -9.02 -21.54 -0.47
N ARG A 280 -9.25 -20.33 -0.96
CA ARG A 280 -8.46 -19.72 -2.03
C ARG A 280 -7.45 -18.78 -1.40
N LEU A 281 -6.17 -18.95 -1.73
CA LEU A 281 -5.08 -18.09 -1.30
C LEU A 281 -4.60 -17.33 -2.53
N GLN A 282 -4.86 -16.04 -2.56
CA GLN A 282 -4.48 -15.14 -3.65
C GLN A 282 -3.40 -14.17 -3.15
N ALA A 283 -2.19 -14.30 -3.69
CA ALA A 283 -1.14 -13.32 -3.43
C ALA A 283 -1.47 -12.00 -4.12
N ILE A 284 -1.30 -10.90 -3.41
CA ILE A 284 -1.56 -9.55 -3.90
C ILE A 284 -0.27 -8.74 -3.82
N ASN A 285 0.14 -8.20 -4.94
CA ASN A 285 1.25 -7.29 -5.01
C ASN A 285 0.82 -6.03 -5.78
N VAL A 286 0.72 -4.90 -5.09
CA VAL A 286 0.29 -3.60 -5.65
C VAL A 286 -0.81 -3.73 -6.74
N GLY A 287 -0.69 -3.07 -7.88
CA GLY A 287 -1.59 -3.19 -9.03
C GLY A 287 -1.08 -2.43 -10.25
N SER A 288 -1.74 -2.62 -11.38
CA SER A 288 -1.42 -1.99 -12.65
C SER A 288 -1.88 -0.52 -12.70
N ARG A 289 -1.44 0.21 -13.74
CA ARG A 289 -1.97 1.56 -14.05
C ARG A 289 -3.48 1.56 -14.24
N ASP A 290 -4.01 0.60 -14.98
CA ASP A 290 -5.46 0.50 -15.23
C ASP A 290 -6.25 0.34 -13.93
N MET A 291 -5.75 -0.47 -12.98
CA MET A 291 -6.33 -0.60 -11.66
C MET A 291 -6.30 0.73 -10.90
N PHE A 292 -5.17 1.43 -10.95
CA PHE A 292 -5.02 2.73 -10.29
C PHE A 292 -5.97 3.78 -10.89
N GLU A 293 -6.07 3.89 -12.21
CA GLU A 293 -6.98 4.83 -12.86
C GLU A 293 -8.45 4.49 -12.57
N THR A 294 -8.80 3.20 -12.49
CA THR A 294 -10.15 2.75 -12.13
C THR A 294 -10.48 3.08 -10.67
N MET A 295 -9.53 2.83 -9.77
CA MET A 295 -9.63 3.20 -8.36
C MET A 295 -9.80 4.72 -8.18
N ASN A 296 -9.02 5.53 -8.91
CA ASN A 296 -9.13 7.01 -8.84
C ASN A 296 -10.53 7.50 -9.23
N ARG A 297 -11.12 6.92 -10.28
CA ARG A 297 -12.52 7.23 -10.64
C ARG A 297 -13.50 6.90 -9.50
N ALA A 298 -13.31 5.74 -8.84
CA ALA A 298 -14.16 5.35 -7.72
C ALA A 298 -13.98 6.28 -6.50
N ILE A 299 -12.74 6.66 -6.19
CA ILE A 299 -12.41 7.64 -5.13
C ILE A 299 -13.11 8.97 -5.41
N GLU A 300 -12.99 9.48 -6.63
CA GLU A 300 -13.55 10.77 -7.02
C GLU A 300 -15.08 10.78 -6.96
N GLN A 301 -15.73 9.76 -7.55
CA GLN A 301 -17.18 9.65 -7.58
C GLN A 301 -17.82 9.53 -6.20
N ASN A 302 -17.12 8.93 -5.25
CA ASN A 302 -17.66 8.66 -3.90
C ASN A 302 -17.08 9.58 -2.82
N GLY A 303 -16.22 10.53 -3.17
CA GLY A 303 -15.62 11.46 -2.23
C GLY A 303 -14.77 10.79 -1.15
N LEU A 304 -14.17 9.63 -1.46
CA LEU A 304 -13.37 8.87 -0.50
C LEU A 304 -12.11 9.65 -0.13
N ARG A 305 -11.80 9.71 1.17
CA ARG A 305 -10.59 10.36 1.69
C ARG A 305 -9.67 9.34 2.34
N PRO A 306 -8.38 9.33 1.96
CA PRO A 306 -7.34 8.58 2.66
C PRO A 306 -7.22 8.98 4.13
N VAL A 307 -6.88 8.02 4.98
CA VAL A 307 -6.63 8.29 6.40
C VAL A 307 -5.14 8.53 6.60
N ILE A 308 -4.79 9.75 6.99
CA ILE A 308 -3.43 10.16 7.30
C ILE A 308 -3.25 10.17 8.81
N ASP A 309 -2.22 9.47 9.29
CA ASP A 309 -1.83 9.46 10.69
C ASP A 309 -1.00 10.69 11.04
N SER A 310 0.03 10.97 10.26
CA SER A 310 0.98 12.05 10.52
C SER A 310 1.60 12.58 9.23
N VAL A 311 1.94 13.86 9.23
CA VAL A 311 2.68 14.52 8.14
C VAL A 311 3.97 15.10 8.71
N PHE A 312 5.09 14.78 8.08
CA PHE A 312 6.42 15.28 8.42
C PHE A 312 6.94 16.18 7.29
N PRO A 313 7.69 17.25 7.59
CA PRO A 313 8.39 18.00 6.55
C PRO A 313 9.53 17.16 5.96
N PHE A 314 9.91 17.44 4.72
CA PHE A 314 10.96 16.70 3.98
C PHE A 314 12.27 16.58 4.78
N GLU A 315 12.68 17.64 5.48
CA GLU A 315 13.89 17.65 6.30
C GLU A 315 13.85 16.66 7.49
N ARG A 316 12.67 16.17 7.85
CA ARG A 316 12.46 15.21 8.94
C ARG A 316 12.11 13.80 8.44
N SER A 317 12.48 13.45 7.21
CA SER A 317 12.17 12.17 6.59
C SER A 317 12.70 10.96 7.37
N ILE A 318 13.90 11.07 7.96
CA ILE A 318 14.49 10.01 8.81
C ILE A 318 13.63 9.79 10.06
N GLU A 319 13.14 10.87 10.68
CA GLU A 319 12.25 10.78 11.84
C GLU A 319 10.91 10.12 11.46
N ALA A 320 10.36 10.44 10.28
CA ALA A 320 9.15 9.80 9.76
C ALA A 320 9.34 8.27 9.59
N LEU A 321 10.50 7.83 9.09
CA LEU A 321 10.84 6.41 8.97
C LEU A 321 10.99 5.74 10.34
N HIS A 322 11.64 6.38 11.30
CA HIS A 322 11.69 5.88 12.69
C HIS A 322 10.29 5.81 13.32
N TYR A 323 9.42 6.77 13.01
CA TYR A 323 8.04 6.74 13.48
C TYR A 323 7.26 5.57 12.85
N LEU A 324 7.45 5.31 11.54
CA LEU A 324 6.88 4.14 10.87
C LEU A 324 7.37 2.82 11.52
N ALA A 325 8.65 2.74 11.86
CA ALA A 325 9.27 1.54 12.46
C ALA A 325 8.66 1.16 13.83
N LYS A 326 8.05 2.12 14.56
CA LYS A 326 7.33 1.83 15.82
C LYS A 326 6.06 1.00 15.62
N GLY A 327 5.50 0.94 14.40
CA GLY A 327 4.33 0.13 14.07
C GLY A 327 3.02 0.56 14.76
N SER A 328 2.96 1.79 15.32
CA SER A 328 1.81 2.26 16.10
C SER A 328 0.83 3.14 15.33
N THR A 329 0.98 3.26 14.02
CA THR A 329 0.21 4.18 13.16
C THR A 329 -1.22 3.73 12.92
N PHE A 330 -2.09 4.69 12.62
CA PHE A 330 -3.46 4.48 12.15
C PHE A 330 -3.64 5.15 10.78
N GLY A 331 -3.43 4.40 9.72
CA GLY A 331 -3.41 4.94 8.36
C GLY A 331 -1.99 5.16 7.83
N LYS A 332 -1.78 6.25 7.10
CA LYS A 332 -0.56 6.54 6.35
C LYS A 332 0.25 7.68 6.98
N ILE A 333 1.56 7.57 6.85
CA ILE A 333 2.52 8.64 7.17
C ILE A 333 2.92 9.31 5.87
N CYS A 334 2.88 10.63 5.84
CA CYS A 334 3.25 11.43 4.68
C CYS A 334 4.45 12.34 4.97
N ILE A 335 5.16 12.67 3.92
CA ILE A 335 6.27 13.61 3.90
C ILE A 335 5.88 14.74 2.94
N LYS A 336 5.95 15.98 3.40
CA LYS A 336 5.64 17.20 2.63
C LYS A 336 6.93 17.88 2.20
N PHE A 337 7.03 18.21 0.90
CA PHE A 337 8.16 18.93 0.32
C PHE A 337 8.02 20.43 0.42
#